data_e18be3997601649c1e0cc8e391e313ac
#
_entry.id   e18be3997601649c1e0cc8e391e313ac
#
_cell.length_a   1.000
_cell.length_b   1.000
_cell.length_c   1.000
_cell.angle_alpha   90.00
_cell.angle_beta   90.00
_cell.angle_gamma   90.00
#
_symmetry.space_group_name_H-M   'P 1'
#
loop_
_entity.id
_entity.type
_entity.pdbx_description
1 polymer ?
#
loop_
_entity_poly.entity_id
_entity_poly.type
_entity_poly.pdbx_seq_one_letter_code
_entity_poly.pdbx_strand_id
1 'polypeptide(L)'
;IQRKFPGRRQLREEIKYSLMTFLIYGGSIGLFLYWIDQGMTLRYETIETYGVPYFVLSIITMIFLHDTYFYWTHRLMHHPRVFPLVHRTHHRFKTPTPWAAFAFHPLETILSMGIIPLIIFTMPYHQWALVCFITFMVVYNVVIHLGFHVRVFSVTRYQNTALDHDYHHRKGHGNYGLYFKWWDMLMGTMGREKRIASRS
;
A
#
# COMPACT_ATOMS: atom_id res chain seq x y z
N ILE A 1 -10.15 2.05 -17.44
CA ILE A 1 -9.22 3.13 -17.03
C ILE A 1 -8.09 3.19 -18.05
N GLN A 2 -7.33 2.13 -18.20
CA GLN A 2 -6.23 2.06 -19.15
C GLN A 2 -6.75 1.57 -20.51
N ARG A 3 -6.41 2.29 -21.58
CA ARG A 3 -6.84 1.95 -22.95
C ARG A 3 -5.84 1.09 -23.71
N LYS A 4 -4.63 0.91 -23.16
CA LYS A 4 -3.53 0.16 -23.79
C LYS A 4 -2.83 -0.71 -22.75
N PHE A 5 -2.44 -1.90 -23.14
CA PHE A 5 -1.56 -2.74 -22.34
C PHE A 5 -0.12 -2.21 -22.38
N PRO A 6 0.66 -2.38 -21.30
CA PRO A 6 2.07 -1.99 -21.31
C PRO A 6 2.86 -2.84 -22.29
N GLY A 7 3.90 -2.23 -22.87
CA GLY A 7 4.82 -2.95 -23.74
C GLY A 7 5.65 -4.01 -22.97
N ARG A 8 6.17 -5.01 -23.68
CA ARG A 8 6.97 -6.12 -23.11
C ARG A 8 8.17 -5.63 -22.29
N ARG A 9 8.77 -4.50 -22.64
CA ARG A 9 9.88 -3.90 -21.89
C ARG A 9 9.43 -3.45 -20.50
N GLN A 10 8.30 -2.73 -20.41
CA GLN A 10 7.75 -2.28 -19.13
C GLN A 10 7.41 -3.48 -18.24
N LEU A 11 6.72 -4.49 -18.78
CA LEU A 11 6.35 -5.69 -18.03
C LEU A 11 7.58 -6.42 -17.46
N ARG A 12 8.66 -6.55 -18.23
CA ARG A 12 9.92 -7.14 -17.72
C ARG A 12 10.52 -6.33 -16.57
N GLU A 13 10.52 -5.00 -16.66
CA GLU A 13 11.01 -4.13 -15.59
C GLU A 13 10.12 -4.23 -14.33
N GLU A 14 8.78 -4.24 -14.48
CA GLU A 14 7.88 -4.44 -13.37
C GLU A 14 8.16 -5.78 -12.66
N ILE A 15 8.24 -6.89 -13.39
CA ILE A 15 8.57 -8.21 -12.84
C ILE A 15 9.92 -8.20 -12.12
N LYS A 16 10.96 -7.62 -12.74
CA LYS A 16 12.30 -7.54 -12.16
C LYS A 16 12.29 -6.81 -10.80
N TYR A 17 11.68 -5.64 -10.74
CA TYR A 17 11.61 -4.86 -9.51
C TYR A 17 10.71 -5.53 -8.46
N SER A 18 9.62 -6.18 -8.87
CA SER A 18 8.76 -6.94 -7.95
C SER A 18 9.49 -8.14 -7.34
N LEU A 19 10.25 -8.90 -8.13
CA LEU A 19 11.06 -10.00 -7.60
C LEU A 19 12.13 -9.51 -6.62
N MET A 20 12.77 -8.39 -6.91
CA MET A 20 13.72 -7.77 -5.98
C MET A 20 13.02 -7.33 -4.67
N THR A 21 11.84 -6.73 -4.77
CA THR A 21 11.02 -6.37 -3.61
C THR A 21 10.68 -7.60 -2.78
N PHE A 22 10.26 -8.70 -3.40
CA PHE A 22 9.94 -9.95 -2.69
C PHE A 22 11.16 -10.57 -2.01
N LEU A 23 12.37 -10.46 -2.58
CA LEU A 23 13.60 -10.90 -1.91
C LEU A 23 13.88 -10.06 -0.65
N ILE A 24 13.72 -8.73 -0.72
CA ILE A 24 13.89 -7.84 0.44
C ILE A 24 12.81 -8.13 1.50
N TYR A 25 11.56 -8.33 1.09
CA TYR A 25 10.47 -8.71 2.00
C TYR A 25 10.75 -10.05 2.68
N GLY A 26 11.22 -11.06 1.92
CA GLY A 26 11.60 -12.36 2.50
C GLY A 26 12.67 -12.25 3.57
N GLY A 27 13.74 -11.47 3.31
CA GLY A 27 14.77 -11.19 4.31
C GLY A 27 14.24 -10.44 5.53
N SER A 28 13.36 -9.45 5.33
CA SER A 28 12.74 -8.70 6.41
C SER A 28 11.80 -9.58 7.26
N ILE A 29 11.05 -10.48 6.63
CA ILE A 29 10.20 -11.46 7.34
C ILE A 29 11.07 -12.34 8.26
N GLY A 30 12.22 -12.82 7.79
CA GLY A 30 13.15 -13.58 8.61
C GLY A 30 13.58 -12.83 9.89
N LEU A 31 13.88 -11.52 9.76
CA LEU A 31 14.19 -10.66 10.90
C LEU A 31 12.98 -10.49 11.83
N PHE A 32 11.77 -10.31 11.30
CA PHE A 32 10.55 -10.14 12.11
C PHE A 32 10.23 -11.44 12.87
N LEU A 33 10.36 -12.59 12.22
CA LEU A 33 10.19 -13.90 12.87
C LEU A 33 11.21 -14.11 13.99
N TYR A 34 12.46 -13.71 13.78
CA TYR A 34 13.47 -13.73 14.84
C TYR A 34 13.05 -12.88 16.05
N TRP A 35 12.59 -11.64 15.87
CA TRP A 35 12.11 -10.79 16.96
C TRP A 35 10.90 -11.39 17.70
N ILE A 36 9.99 -12.02 16.96
CA ILE A 36 8.82 -12.70 17.51
C ILE A 36 9.26 -13.90 18.36
N ASP A 37 10.17 -14.72 17.84
CA ASP A 37 10.70 -15.91 18.53
C ASP A 37 11.44 -15.55 19.81
N GLN A 38 12.19 -14.45 19.81
CA GLN A 38 12.87 -13.93 20.99
C GLN A 38 11.94 -13.24 22.01
N GLY A 39 10.63 -13.23 21.79
CA GLY A 39 9.66 -12.57 22.67
C GLY A 39 9.80 -11.05 22.74
N MET A 40 10.44 -10.43 21.75
CA MET A 40 10.68 -8.98 21.72
C MET A 40 9.45 -8.16 21.29
N THR A 41 8.39 -8.83 20.82
CA THR A 41 7.21 -8.18 20.27
C THR A 41 6.00 -8.33 21.20
N LEU A 42 4.93 -7.57 20.92
CA LEU A 42 3.70 -7.61 21.71
C LEU A 42 2.73 -8.69 21.22
N ARG A 43 3.24 -9.82 20.67
CA ARG A 43 2.41 -10.94 20.26
C ARG A 43 1.77 -11.62 21.45
N TYR A 44 0.47 -11.91 21.38
CA TYR A 44 -0.23 -12.78 22.33
C TYR A 44 -0.67 -14.09 21.64
N GLU A 45 -0.71 -15.18 22.42
CA GLU A 45 -0.83 -16.54 21.87
C GLU A 45 -2.28 -16.98 21.66
N THR A 46 -3.20 -16.61 22.55
CA THR A 46 -4.59 -17.07 22.52
C THR A 46 -5.54 -15.90 22.43
N ILE A 47 -6.59 -16.05 21.63
CA ILE A 47 -7.60 -15.00 21.41
C ILE A 47 -8.28 -14.62 22.72
N GLU A 48 -8.42 -15.57 23.65
CA GLU A 48 -9.05 -15.38 24.95
C GLU A 48 -8.33 -14.32 25.80
N THR A 49 -7.05 -14.09 25.59
CA THR A 49 -6.24 -13.09 26.33
C THR A 49 -6.87 -11.70 26.28
N TYR A 50 -7.37 -11.28 25.14
CA TYR A 50 -8.03 -9.98 24.93
C TYR A 50 -9.47 -10.13 24.40
N GLY A 51 -9.89 -11.34 24.07
CA GLY A 51 -11.20 -11.64 23.52
C GLY A 51 -11.37 -11.35 22.03
N VAL A 52 -12.43 -11.91 21.43
CA VAL A 52 -12.78 -11.74 20.02
C VAL A 52 -12.98 -10.26 19.63
N PRO A 53 -13.62 -9.42 20.44
CA PRO A 53 -13.79 -8.00 20.09
C PRO A 53 -12.46 -7.28 19.84
N TYR A 54 -11.44 -7.52 20.68
CA TYR A 54 -10.12 -6.94 20.49
C TYR A 54 -9.41 -7.54 19.28
N PHE A 55 -9.55 -8.83 19.04
CA PHE A 55 -9.00 -9.47 17.82
C PHE A 55 -9.49 -8.75 16.56
N VAL A 56 -10.80 -8.51 16.43
CA VAL A 56 -11.38 -7.78 15.29
C VAL A 56 -10.93 -6.32 15.28
N LEU A 57 -10.98 -5.65 16.43
CA LEU A 57 -10.56 -4.25 16.56
C LEU A 57 -9.08 -4.07 16.17
N SER A 58 -8.20 -5.02 16.53
CA SER A 58 -6.78 -4.95 16.17
C SER A 58 -6.56 -4.97 14.65
N ILE A 59 -7.30 -5.78 13.89
CA ILE A 59 -7.25 -5.79 12.42
C ILE A 59 -7.64 -4.42 11.86
N ILE A 60 -8.76 -3.87 12.34
CA ILE A 60 -9.25 -2.56 11.92
C ILE A 60 -8.21 -1.48 12.23
N THR A 61 -7.63 -1.51 13.44
CA THR A 61 -6.59 -0.57 13.87
C THR A 61 -5.35 -0.67 12.98
N MET A 62 -4.90 -1.88 12.63
CA MET A 62 -3.77 -2.10 11.71
C MET A 62 -4.05 -1.48 10.34
N ILE A 63 -5.27 -1.62 9.80
CA ILE A 63 -5.65 -1.01 8.51
C ILE A 63 -5.57 0.52 8.59
N PHE A 64 -6.12 1.15 9.62
CA PHE A 64 -6.06 2.61 9.79
C PHE A 64 -4.64 3.11 10.04
N LEU A 65 -3.87 2.40 10.85
CA LEU A 65 -2.47 2.72 11.12
C LEU A 65 -1.65 2.66 9.83
N HIS A 66 -1.87 1.62 9.03
CA HIS A 66 -1.19 1.48 7.74
C HIS A 66 -1.62 2.57 6.74
N ASP A 67 -2.90 2.91 6.65
CA ASP A 67 -3.37 3.99 5.77
C ASP A 67 -2.71 5.33 6.13
N THR A 68 -2.61 5.60 7.44
CA THR A 68 -1.92 6.79 7.95
C THR A 68 -0.42 6.76 7.63
N TYR A 69 0.25 5.65 7.95
CA TYR A 69 1.67 5.45 7.67
C TYR A 69 1.96 5.60 6.17
N PHE A 70 1.16 4.94 5.34
CA PHE A 70 1.30 4.99 3.88
C PHE A 70 1.12 6.41 3.35
N TYR A 71 0.08 7.12 3.75
CA TYR A 71 -0.16 8.49 3.30
C TYR A 71 1.07 9.39 3.56
N TRP A 72 1.59 9.38 4.78
CA TRP A 72 2.69 10.26 5.15
C TRP A 72 4.02 9.86 4.51
N THR A 73 4.32 8.56 4.44
CA THR A 73 5.52 8.06 3.76
C THR A 73 5.44 8.29 2.25
N HIS A 74 4.29 8.06 1.63
CA HIS A 74 4.05 8.28 0.21
C HIS A 74 4.18 9.77 -0.16
N ARG A 75 3.57 10.64 0.63
CA ARG A 75 3.72 12.09 0.47
C ARG A 75 5.17 12.54 0.64
N LEU A 76 5.90 11.98 1.60
CA LEU A 76 7.34 12.22 1.77
C LEU A 76 8.14 11.76 0.55
N MET A 77 7.84 10.57 0.01
CA MET A 77 8.48 10.03 -1.19
C MET A 77 8.25 10.91 -2.42
N HIS A 78 7.16 11.68 -2.45
CA HIS A 78 6.90 12.69 -3.48
C HIS A 78 7.60 14.03 -3.26
N HIS A 79 8.33 14.22 -2.14
CA HIS A 79 9.13 15.43 -1.96
C HIS A 79 10.22 15.52 -3.05
N PRO A 80 10.45 16.69 -3.70
CA PRO A 80 11.35 16.83 -4.86
C PRO A 80 12.77 16.27 -4.67
N ARG A 81 13.29 16.31 -3.43
CA ARG A 81 14.63 15.75 -3.11
C ARG A 81 14.61 14.24 -2.89
N VAL A 82 13.49 13.66 -2.50
CA VAL A 82 13.34 12.23 -2.17
C VAL A 82 12.88 11.42 -3.38
N PHE A 83 11.95 11.96 -4.14
CA PHE A 83 11.33 11.30 -5.29
C PHE A 83 12.33 10.67 -6.27
N PRO A 84 13.39 11.36 -6.73
CA PRO A 84 14.33 10.78 -7.69
C PRO A 84 15.09 9.56 -7.16
N LEU A 85 15.27 9.48 -5.84
CA LEU A 85 16.07 8.45 -5.17
C LEU A 85 15.24 7.23 -4.77
N VAL A 86 13.96 7.44 -4.44
CA VAL A 86 13.13 6.41 -3.79
C VAL A 86 11.99 5.97 -4.70
N HIS A 87 11.15 6.90 -5.16
CA HIS A 87 9.83 6.60 -5.71
C HIS A 87 9.69 6.72 -7.23
N ARG A 88 10.69 7.33 -7.89
CA ARG A 88 10.70 7.49 -9.35
C ARG A 88 10.60 6.15 -10.10
N THR A 89 11.14 5.08 -9.54
CA THR A 89 11.09 3.76 -10.16
C THR A 89 9.64 3.29 -10.30
N HIS A 90 8.84 3.42 -9.24
CA HIS A 90 7.43 3.08 -9.24
C HIS A 90 6.63 3.93 -10.26
N HIS A 91 6.85 5.24 -10.30
CA HIS A 91 6.19 6.16 -11.23
C HIS A 91 6.65 6.08 -12.70
N ARG A 92 7.66 5.27 -13.01
CA ARG A 92 8.01 4.95 -14.42
C ARG A 92 6.93 4.13 -15.12
N PHE A 93 6.14 3.38 -14.36
CA PHE A 93 5.09 2.49 -14.84
C PHE A 93 3.75 3.26 -14.96
N LYS A 94 3.61 4.01 -16.06
CA LYS A 94 2.41 4.87 -16.30
C LYS A 94 1.15 4.09 -16.66
N THR A 95 1.30 2.85 -17.11
CA THR A 95 0.22 1.89 -17.32
C THR A 95 0.50 0.67 -16.45
N PRO A 96 0.35 0.79 -15.11
CA PRO A 96 0.74 -0.27 -14.20
C PRO A 96 -0.04 -1.56 -14.46
N THR A 97 0.62 -2.70 -14.24
CA THR A 97 0.00 -4.01 -14.15
C THR A 97 -0.04 -4.45 -12.68
N PRO A 98 -0.66 -5.60 -12.33
CA PRO A 98 -0.59 -6.15 -10.97
C PRO A 98 0.85 -6.27 -10.41
N TRP A 99 1.85 -6.46 -11.27
CA TRP A 99 3.25 -6.48 -10.86
C TRP A 99 3.75 -5.12 -10.37
N ALA A 100 3.23 -4.03 -10.94
CA ALA A 100 3.61 -2.69 -10.50
C ALA A 100 3.28 -2.42 -9.02
N ALA A 101 2.29 -3.14 -8.45
CA ALA A 101 1.95 -3.07 -7.03
C ALA A 101 3.14 -3.34 -6.08
N PHE A 102 4.16 -4.03 -6.58
CA PHE A 102 5.38 -4.36 -5.83
C PHE A 102 6.66 -3.97 -6.57
N ALA A 103 6.57 -3.24 -7.67
CA ALA A 103 7.73 -2.83 -8.45
C ALA A 103 8.38 -1.56 -7.86
N PHE A 104 9.09 -1.73 -6.75
CA PHE A 104 9.67 -0.67 -5.95
C PHE A 104 11.21 -0.57 -6.10
N HIS A 105 11.73 0.61 -5.82
CA HIS A 105 13.16 0.77 -5.52
C HIS A 105 13.47 0.15 -4.14
N PRO A 106 14.68 -0.40 -3.88
CA PRO A 106 15.02 -0.99 -2.58
C PRO A 106 14.75 -0.09 -1.37
N LEU A 107 15.05 1.19 -1.46
CA LEU A 107 14.77 2.15 -0.39
C LEU A 107 13.26 2.33 -0.13
N GLU A 108 12.45 2.33 -1.18
CA GLU A 108 10.99 2.34 -1.07
C GLU A 108 10.47 1.05 -0.42
N THR A 109 11.04 -0.10 -0.82
CA THR A 109 10.71 -1.40 -0.24
C THR A 109 10.97 -1.42 1.26
N ILE A 110 12.13 -0.93 1.71
CA ILE A 110 12.46 -0.85 3.13
C ILE A 110 11.50 0.08 3.87
N LEU A 111 11.22 1.24 3.29
CA LEU A 111 10.28 2.20 3.88
C LEU A 111 8.87 1.59 3.98
N SER A 112 8.38 0.92 2.94
CA SER A 112 7.04 0.31 2.96
C SER A 112 6.91 -0.82 3.99
N MET A 113 8.00 -1.58 4.25
CA MET A 113 8.02 -2.61 5.29
C MET A 113 7.98 -2.06 6.72
N GLY A 114 8.30 -0.79 6.93
CA GLY A 114 8.35 -0.16 8.26
C GLY A 114 7.04 -0.19 9.04
N ILE A 115 5.91 -0.42 8.38
CA ILE A 115 4.61 -0.60 9.05
C ILE A 115 4.59 -1.88 9.92
N ILE A 116 5.24 -2.95 9.51
CA ILE A 116 5.22 -4.21 10.26
C ILE A 116 5.91 -4.08 11.62
N PRO A 117 7.19 -3.62 11.71
CA PRO A 117 7.80 -3.36 13.01
C PRO A 117 7.01 -2.31 13.84
N LEU A 118 6.45 -1.28 13.21
CA LEU A 118 5.61 -0.34 13.94
C LEU A 118 4.45 -1.07 14.63
N ILE A 119 3.74 -1.97 13.95
CA ILE A 119 2.62 -2.75 14.52
C ILE A 119 3.14 -3.67 15.62
N ILE A 120 4.12 -4.54 15.32
CA ILE A 120 4.51 -5.62 16.24
C ILE A 120 5.15 -5.14 17.54
N PHE A 121 5.72 -3.91 17.56
CA PHE A 121 6.33 -3.32 18.74
C PHE A 121 5.43 -2.34 19.51
N THR A 122 4.33 -1.85 18.91
CA THR A 122 3.53 -0.79 19.54
C THR A 122 2.13 -1.19 19.96
N MET A 123 1.59 -2.32 19.45
CA MET A 123 0.26 -2.79 19.84
C MET A 123 0.23 -4.30 20.07
N PRO A 124 -0.51 -4.79 21.09
CA PRO A 124 -0.76 -6.22 21.23
C PRO A 124 -1.44 -6.78 19.98
N TYR A 125 -0.98 -7.91 19.47
CA TYR A 125 -1.55 -8.52 18.27
C TYR A 125 -1.54 -10.04 18.34
N HIS A 126 -2.56 -10.66 17.77
CA HIS A 126 -2.60 -12.09 17.51
C HIS A 126 -2.01 -12.38 16.12
N GLN A 127 -1.27 -13.48 15.98
CA GLN A 127 -0.66 -13.83 14.69
C GLN A 127 -1.66 -13.87 13.53
N TRP A 128 -2.85 -14.42 13.73
CA TRP A 128 -3.89 -14.47 12.70
C TRP A 128 -4.49 -13.12 12.37
N ALA A 129 -4.54 -12.17 13.31
CA ALA A 129 -4.93 -10.81 13.02
C ALA A 129 -3.92 -10.13 12.09
N LEU A 130 -2.63 -10.34 12.35
CA LEU A 130 -1.56 -9.84 11.48
C LEU A 130 -1.60 -10.48 10.08
N VAL A 131 -1.86 -11.80 9.99
CA VAL A 131 -2.03 -12.50 8.69
C VAL A 131 -3.23 -11.95 7.92
N CYS A 132 -4.37 -11.75 8.57
CA CYS A 132 -5.55 -11.15 7.94
C CYS A 132 -5.25 -9.75 7.41
N PHE A 133 -4.58 -8.92 8.22
CA PHE A 133 -4.16 -7.58 7.81
C PHE A 133 -3.22 -7.60 6.61
N ILE A 134 -2.16 -8.42 6.63
CA ILE A 134 -1.19 -8.53 5.53
C ILE A 134 -1.90 -9.02 4.25
N THR A 135 -2.78 -10.01 4.36
CA THR A 135 -3.56 -10.52 3.22
C THR A 135 -4.41 -9.41 2.61
N PHE A 136 -5.14 -8.66 3.45
CA PHE A 136 -5.94 -7.52 3.00
C PHE A 136 -5.07 -6.46 2.30
N MET A 137 -3.94 -6.09 2.91
CA MET A 137 -2.98 -5.12 2.37
C MET A 137 -2.48 -5.53 0.97
N VAL A 138 -2.04 -6.79 0.81
CA VAL A 138 -1.53 -7.32 -0.46
C VAL A 138 -2.61 -7.31 -1.52
N VAL A 139 -3.80 -7.86 -1.22
CA VAL A 139 -4.93 -7.91 -2.16
C VAL A 139 -5.35 -6.50 -2.57
N TYR A 140 -5.49 -5.59 -1.62
CA TYR A 140 -5.90 -4.22 -1.92
C TYR A 140 -4.87 -3.49 -2.81
N ASN A 141 -3.58 -3.63 -2.49
CA ASN A 141 -2.51 -3.03 -3.28
C ASN A 141 -2.52 -3.53 -4.74
N VAL A 142 -2.73 -4.84 -4.95
CA VAL A 142 -2.90 -5.40 -6.31
C VAL A 142 -4.13 -4.81 -6.99
N VAL A 143 -5.26 -4.74 -6.30
CA VAL A 143 -6.54 -4.26 -6.87
C VAL A 143 -6.45 -2.83 -7.38
N ILE A 144 -5.80 -1.91 -6.63
CA ILE A 144 -5.66 -0.52 -7.08
C ILE A 144 -4.71 -0.35 -8.27
N HIS A 145 -3.87 -1.36 -8.56
CA HIS A 145 -2.95 -1.38 -9.71
C HIS A 145 -3.48 -2.16 -10.93
N LEU A 146 -4.71 -2.70 -10.87
CA LEU A 146 -5.28 -3.49 -11.98
C LEU A 146 -5.51 -2.68 -13.27
N GLY A 147 -5.53 -1.35 -13.20
CA GLY A 147 -5.78 -0.51 -14.38
C GLY A 147 -7.23 -0.53 -14.88
N PHE A 148 -8.14 -1.21 -14.18
CA PHE A 148 -9.58 -1.20 -14.44
C PHE A 148 -10.39 -1.07 -13.13
N HIS A 149 -11.64 -0.63 -13.24
CA HIS A 149 -12.50 -0.40 -12.08
C HIS A 149 -13.14 -1.69 -11.59
N VAL A 150 -12.86 -2.07 -10.35
CA VAL A 150 -13.48 -3.22 -9.69
C VAL A 150 -14.57 -2.73 -8.75
N ARG A 151 -15.84 -2.86 -9.17
CA ARG A 151 -17.01 -2.30 -8.46
C ARG A 151 -17.12 -2.81 -7.01
N VAL A 152 -16.78 -4.08 -6.75
CA VAL A 152 -16.85 -4.68 -5.41
C VAL A 152 -15.94 -3.96 -4.41
N PHE A 153 -14.86 -3.36 -4.88
CA PHE A 153 -13.92 -2.58 -4.06
C PHE A 153 -14.18 -1.06 -4.10
N SER A 154 -15.35 -0.62 -4.52
CA SER A 154 -15.75 0.79 -4.54
C SER A 154 -17.04 0.98 -3.74
N VAL A 155 -16.98 0.64 -2.45
CA VAL A 155 -18.17 0.60 -1.57
C VAL A 155 -18.55 1.98 -1.08
N THR A 156 -17.59 2.89 -0.87
CA THR A 156 -17.85 4.23 -0.36
C THR A 156 -17.14 5.33 -1.15
N ARG A 157 -17.67 6.56 -1.09
CA ARG A 157 -17.04 7.75 -1.68
C ARG A 157 -15.69 8.12 -1.05
N TYR A 158 -15.44 7.61 0.15
CA TYR A 158 -14.20 7.88 0.92
C TYR A 158 -13.10 6.87 0.64
N GLN A 159 -13.40 5.78 -0.03
CA GLN A 159 -12.46 4.75 -0.39
C GLN A 159 -11.59 5.20 -1.57
N ASN A 160 -10.30 4.95 -1.48
CA ASN A 160 -9.40 5.12 -2.63
C ASN A 160 -9.62 3.97 -3.63
N THR A 161 -9.57 4.29 -4.91
CA THR A 161 -9.91 3.33 -5.98
C THR A 161 -8.78 3.24 -7.00
N ALA A 162 -8.82 2.23 -7.87
CA ALA A 162 -7.91 2.12 -8.99
C ALA A 162 -7.94 3.36 -9.92
N LEU A 163 -9.07 4.10 -9.98
CA LEU A 163 -9.17 5.37 -10.71
C LEU A 163 -8.34 6.47 -10.07
N ASP A 164 -8.41 6.59 -8.75
CA ASP A 164 -7.68 7.61 -7.99
C ASP A 164 -6.18 7.35 -8.05
N HIS A 165 -5.79 6.07 -7.97
CA HIS A 165 -4.40 5.65 -8.01
C HIS A 165 -3.81 5.76 -9.44
N ASP A 166 -4.57 5.41 -10.48
CA ASP A 166 -4.18 5.63 -11.88
C ASP A 166 -4.01 7.13 -12.19
N TYR A 167 -4.90 7.98 -11.65
CA TYR A 167 -4.73 9.44 -11.71
C TYR A 167 -3.41 9.87 -11.08
N HIS A 168 -3.09 9.34 -9.88
CA HIS A 168 -1.85 9.60 -9.17
C HIS A 168 -0.62 9.23 -10.02
N HIS A 169 -0.58 8.01 -10.58
CA HIS A 169 0.52 7.57 -11.48
C HIS A 169 0.70 8.45 -12.71
N ARG A 170 -0.41 8.92 -13.30
CA ARG A 170 -0.36 9.78 -14.47
C ARG A 170 0.08 11.20 -14.17
N LYS A 171 -0.32 11.75 -13.04
CA LYS A 171 -0.05 13.16 -12.67
C LYS A 171 1.20 13.32 -11.83
N GLY A 172 1.59 12.31 -11.06
CA GLY A 172 2.74 12.33 -10.17
C GLY A 172 2.55 13.20 -8.92
N HIS A 173 1.32 13.61 -8.62
CA HIS A 173 0.99 14.39 -7.43
C HIS A 173 -0.48 14.22 -7.05
N GLY A 174 -0.78 14.37 -5.73
CA GLY A 174 -2.11 14.20 -5.15
C GLY A 174 -2.57 12.74 -5.09
N ASN A 175 -3.63 12.45 -4.35
CA ASN A 175 -4.16 11.12 -4.09
C ASN A 175 -3.10 10.18 -3.53
N TYR A 176 -2.50 10.58 -2.40
CA TYR A 176 -1.44 9.81 -1.73
C TYR A 176 -1.95 8.70 -0.85
N GLY A 177 -3.25 8.66 -0.51
CA GLY A 177 -3.88 7.64 0.31
C GLY A 177 -3.83 6.25 -0.32
N LEU A 178 -3.84 5.19 0.52
CA LEU A 178 -3.87 3.80 0.06
C LEU A 178 -5.30 3.24 0.03
N TYR A 179 -5.94 3.17 1.20
CA TYR A 179 -7.28 2.60 1.35
C TYR A 179 -8.36 3.68 1.30
N PHE A 180 -8.09 4.83 1.93
CA PHE A 180 -9.05 5.90 2.11
C PHE A 180 -8.52 7.23 1.60
N LYS A 181 -9.46 8.13 1.26
CA LYS A 181 -9.19 9.50 0.80
C LYS A 181 -9.13 10.51 1.95
N TRP A 182 -9.27 10.07 3.19
CA TRP A 182 -9.41 10.97 4.33
C TRP A 182 -8.23 11.90 4.52
N TRP A 183 -7.02 11.36 4.45
CA TRP A 183 -5.81 12.17 4.53
C TRP A 183 -5.69 13.15 3.36
N ASP A 184 -6.01 12.70 2.13
CA ASP A 184 -6.00 13.58 0.97
C ASP A 184 -7.03 14.70 1.09
N MET A 185 -8.22 14.41 1.64
CA MET A 185 -9.26 15.41 1.90
C MET A 185 -8.81 16.40 2.99
N LEU A 186 -8.29 15.90 4.11
CA LEU A 186 -7.86 16.70 5.26
C LEU A 186 -6.68 17.60 4.91
N MET A 187 -5.74 17.10 4.13
CA MET A 187 -4.50 17.80 3.78
C MET A 187 -4.57 18.56 2.46
N GLY A 188 -5.75 18.58 1.80
CA GLY A 188 -5.97 19.29 0.54
C GLY A 188 -5.19 18.72 -0.65
N THR A 189 -4.84 17.43 -0.62
CA THR A 189 -4.08 16.75 -1.68
C THR A 189 -4.96 15.91 -2.61
N MET A 190 -6.30 16.09 -2.55
CA MET A 190 -7.23 15.42 -3.46
C MET A 190 -7.05 15.90 -4.90
N GLY A 191 -6.53 15.01 -5.75
CA GLY A 191 -6.53 15.20 -7.19
C GLY A 191 -7.88 14.78 -7.79
N ARG A 192 -8.46 15.61 -8.64
CA ARG A 192 -9.69 15.28 -9.38
C ARG A 192 -9.45 15.42 -10.88
N GLU A 193 -9.82 14.41 -11.64
CA GLU A 193 -9.94 14.56 -13.07
C GLU A 193 -11.08 15.57 -13.35
N LYS A 194 -10.78 16.64 -14.10
CA LYS A 194 -11.87 17.49 -14.60
C LYS A 194 -12.76 16.59 -15.43
N ARG A 195 -14.01 16.36 -15.01
CA ARG A 195 -15.01 15.76 -15.88
C ARG A 195 -15.03 16.60 -17.14
N ILE A 196 -14.58 16.04 -18.25
CA ILE A 196 -14.89 16.61 -19.54
C ILE A 196 -16.41 16.47 -19.62
N ALA A 197 -17.09 17.61 -19.48
CA ALA A 197 -18.52 17.67 -19.71
C ALA A 197 -18.73 17.07 -21.11
N SER A 198 -19.42 15.94 -21.19
CA SER A 198 -19.86 15.37 -22.45
C SER A 198 -20.69 16.46 -23.10
N ARG A 199 -20.15 17.10 -24.13
CA ARG A 199 -20.96 17.91 -25.03
C ARG A 199 -21.96 16.95 -25.65
N SER A 200 -23.20 17.07 -25.19
CA SER A 200 -24.40 16.54 -25.82
C SER A 200 -24.52 17.05 -27.25
#